data_863fd9c9bd2f3a8511d4623d01682fc0
#
_entry.id   863fd9c9bd2f3a8511d4623d01682fc0
#
_cell.length_a   1.000
_cell.length_b   1.000
_cell.length_c   1.000
_cell.angle_alpha   90.00
_cell.angle_beta   90.00
_cell.angle_gamma   90.00
#
_symmetry.space_group_name_H-M   'P 1'
#
loop_
_entity.id
_entity.type
_entity.pdbx_description
1 polymer ?
#
loop_
_entity_poly.entity_id
_entity_poly.type
_entity_poly.pdbx_seq_one_letter_code
_entity_poly.pdbx_strand_id
1 'polypeptide(L)'
;MIDLLSKIYVDLNELVIRRVPHDKEILSTRIIKEHTKICEYCFNIKSSNKDKNYMLEFKVSIKYILFILNYFISKKIINNDVYKIIEKDYKDLYYIINP
;
A
#
# COMPACT_ATOMS: atom_id res chain seq x y z
N MET A 1 6.60 5.46 -12.23
CA MET A 1 5.54 5.53 -11.22
C MET A 1 4.43 4.50 -11.44
N ILE A 2 3.87 4.45 -12.63
CA ILE A 2 2.78 3.50 -12.95
C ILE A 2 3.24 2.06 -12.78
N ASP A 3 4.43 1.72 -13.25
CA ASP A 3 4.98 0.37 -13.12
C ASP A 3 5.14 -0.05 -11.67
N LEU A 4 5.57 0.88 -10.82
CA LEU A 4 5.74 0.62 -9.39
C LEU A 4 4.39 0.44 -8.70
N LEU A 5 3.40 1.27 -9.02
CA LEU A 5 2.05 1.13 -8.49
C LEU A 5 1.44 -0.22 -8.88
N SER A 6 1.66 -0.65 -10.13
CA SER A 6 1.17 -1.94 -10.62
C SER A 6 1.87 -3.10 -9.91
N LYS A 7 3.17 -3.00 -9.71
CA LYS A 7 3.93 -4.02 -8.99
C LYS A 7 3.42 -4.19 -7.57
N ILE A 8 3.20 -3.09 -6.86
CA ILE A 8 2.68 -3.13 -5.50
C ILE A 8 1.29 -3.76 -5.48
N TYR A 9 0.42 -3.37 -6.43
CA TYR A 9 -0.92 -3.94 -6.52
C TYR A 9 -0.88 -5.45 -6.70
N VAL A 10 -0.03 -5.93 -7.62
CA VAL A 10 0.12 -7.37 -7.87
C VAL A 10 0.58 -8.09 -6.61
N ASP A 11 1.58 -7.55 -5.91
CA ASP A 11 2.09 -8.16 -4.68
C ASP A 11 1.04 -8.21 -3.58
N LEU A 12 0.28 -7.12 -3.39
CA LEU A 12 -0.80 -7.08 -2.41
C LEU A 12 -1.93 -8.06 -2.76
N ASN A 13 -2.32 -8.10 -4.02
CA ASN A 13 -3.39 -8.97 -4.48
C ASN A 13 -3.02 -10.44 -4.35
N GLU A 14 -1.80 -10.80 -4.69
CA GLU A 14 -1.28 -12.16 -4.50
C GLU A 14 -1.29 -12.57 -3.03
N LEU A 15 -0.84 -11.67 -2.17
CA LEU A 15 -0.82 -11.88 -0.72
C LEU A 15 -2.24 -12.12 -0.20
N VAL A 16 -3.19 -11.27 -0.60
CA VAL A 16 -4.57 -11.35 -0.15
C VAL A 16 -5.23 -12.67 -0.60
N ILE A 17 -5.00 -13.07 -1.84
CA ILE A 17 -5.62 -14.26 -2.40
C ILE A 17 -5.00 -15.53 -1.81
N ARG A 18 -3.67 -15.58 -1.68
CA ARG A 18 -2.95 -16.81 -1.36
C ARG A 18 -2.61 -17.00 0.11
N ARG A 19 -2.49 -15.92 0.87
CA ARG A 19 -1.96 -15.99 2.24
C ARG A 19 -2.99 -15.65 3.30
N VAL A 20 -3.93 -14.74 3.01
CA VAL A 20 -4.84 -14.23 4.03
C VAL A 20 -6.07 -15.12 4.13
N PRO A 21 -6.36 -15.65 5.34
CA PRO A 21 -7.55 -16.47 5.54
C PRO A 21 -8.85 -15.70 5.29
N HIS A 22 -9.90 -16.44 4.96
CA HIS A 22 -11.21 -15.88 4.63
C HIS A 22 -11.82 -15.07 5.78
N ASP A 23 -11.54 -15.44 7.02
CA ASP A 23 -12.05 -14.73 8.19
C ASP A 23 -11.38 -13.36 8.40
N LYS A 24 -10.34 -13.04 7.61
CA LYS A 24 -9.68 -11.73 7.61
C LYS A 24 -10.01 -10.92 6.36
N GLU A 25 -11.08 -11.24 5.68
CA GLU A 25 -11.47 -10.60 4.41
C GLU A 25 -11.67 -9.09 4.55
N ILE A 26 -12.16 -8.61 5.69
CA ILE A 26 -12.35 -7.18 5.93
C ILE A 26 -11.01 -6.43 5.83
N LEU A 27 -9.95 -6.99 6.41
CA LEU A 27 -8.62 -6.40 6.35
C LEU A 27 -8.02 -6.48 4.95
N SER A 28 -8.26 -7.59 4.23
CA SER A 28 -7.83 -7.74 2.85
C SER A 28 -8.46 -6.70 1.94
N THR A 29 -9.76 -6.50 2.07
CA THR A 29 -10.50 -5.48 1.32
C THR A 29 -9.96 -4.09 1.64
N ARG A 30 -9.66 -3.83 2.91
CA ARG A 30 -9.13 -2.53 3.32
C ARG A 30 -7.76 -2.24 2.72
N ILE A 31 -6.86 -3.23 2.64
CA ILE A 31 -5.56 -3.07 2.01
C ILE A 31 -5.70 -2.65 0.55
N ILE A 32 -6.53 -3.34 -0.21
CA ILE A 32 -6.72 -3.06 -1.63
C ILE A 32 -7.36 -1.68 -1.81
N LYS A 33 -8.33 -1.34 -0.98
CA LYS A 33 -8.99 -0.03 -1.01
C LYS A 33 -8.00 1.11 -0.72
N GLU A 34 -7.13 0.93 0.28
CA GLU A 34 -6.12 1.95 0.61
C GLU A 34 -5.09 2.10 -0.52
N HIS A 35 -4.70 1.00 -1.15
CA HIS A 35 -3.80 1.10 -2.30
C HIS A 35 -4.47 1.79 -3.49
N THR A 36 -5.75 1.57 -3.72
CA THR A 36 -6.52 2.29 -4.75
C THR A 36 -6.48 3.81 -4.50
N LYS A 37 -6.65 4.23 -3.25
CA LYS A 37 -6.52 5.64 -2.89
C LYS A 37 -5.13 6.19 -3.20
N ILE A 38 -4.09 5.40 -2.94
CA ILE A 38 -2.72 5.79 -3.25
C ILE A 38 -2.54 5.98 -4.76
N CYS A 39 -3.11 5.08 -5.57
CA CYS A 39 -3.09 5.21 -7.03
C CYS A 39 -3.80 6.49 -7.49
N GLU A 40 -4.98 6.75 -6.99
CA GLU A 40 -5.75 7.96 -7.31
C GLU A 40 -4.96 9.20 -6.93
N TYR A 41 -4.32 9.19 -5.77
CA TYR A 41 -3.45 10.26 -5.34
C TYR A 41 -2.34 10.52 -6.35
N CYS A 42 -1.63 9.46 -6.77
CA CYS A 42 -0.52 9.58 -7.71
C CYS A 42 -0.97 10.09 -9.09
N PHE A 43 -2.14 9.66 -9.56
CA PHE A 43 -2.67 10.10 -10.84
C PHE A 43 -3.10 11.57 -10.82
N ASN A 44 -3.52 12.08 -9.68
CA ASN A 44 -4.04 13.46 -9.53
C ASN A 44 -2.96 14.46 -9.11
N ILE A 45 -1.76 14.01 -8.78
CA ILE A 45 -0.72 14.89 -8.24
C ILE A 45 -0.29 15.99 -9.22
N LYS A 46 -0.42 15.75 -10.53
CA LYS A 46 -0.07 16.72 -11.57
C LYS A 46 -1.14 17.79 -11.78
N SER A 47 -2.39 17.47 -11.39
CA SER A 47 -3.54 18.37 -11.64
C SER A 47 -3.96 19.12 -10.39
N SER A 48 -3.57 18.67 -9.20
CA SER A 48 -3.88 19.36 -7.95
C SER A 48 -2.66 20.16 -7.51
N ASN A 49 -2.91 21.37 -7.02
CA ASN A 49 -1.90 22.08 -6.26
C ASN A 49 -1.47 21.17 -5.12
N LYS A 50 -0.15 21.09 -4.89
CA LYS A 50 0.41 20.26 -3.83
C LYS A 50 -0.11 20.69 -2.48
N ASP A 51 -1.32 20.31 -2.15
CA ASP A 51 -1.91 20.57 -0.85
C ASP A 51 -1.23 19.70 0.18
N LYS A 52 -0.82 20.29 1.30
CA LYS A 52 -0.19 19.57 2.41
C LYS A 52 -1.08 18.48 2.97
N ASN A 53 -2.40 18.70 2.98
CA ASN A 53 -3.37 17.69 3.44
C ASN A 53 -3.38 16.48 2.53
N TYR A 54 -3.22 16.71 1.24
CA TYR A 54 -3.21 15.64 0.24
C TYR A 54 -2.00 14.72 0.44
N MET A 55 -0.82 15.30 0.68
CA MET A 55 0.38 14.54 0.97
C MET A 55 0.26 13.77 2.28
N LEU A 56 -0.40 14.34 3.27
CA LEU A 56 -0.63 13.68 4.55
C LEU A 56 -1.52 12.45 4.37
N GLU A 57 -2.59 12.56 3.59
CA GLU A 57 -3.49 11.44 3.31
C GLU A 57 -2.75 10.29 2.61
N PHE A 58 -1.87 10.62 1.68
CA PHE A 58 -1.03 9.64 1.00
C PHE A 58 -0.16 8.87 1.99
N LYS A 59 0.52 9.59 2.89
CA LYS A 59 1.36 8.97 3.92
C LYS A 59 0.55 8.11 4.88
N VAL A 60 -0.63 8.58 5.27
CA VAL A 60 -1.51 7.83 6.19
C VAL A 60 -1.98 6.54 5.55
N SER A 61 -2.36 6.55 4.27
CA SER A 61 -2.78 5.34 3.57
C SER A 61 -1.65 4.31 3.52
N ILE A 62 -0.42 4.74 3.24
CA ILE A 62 0.74 3.84 3.25
C ILE A 62 0.95 3.25 4.66
N LYS A 63 0.93 4.08 5.68
CA LYS A 63 1.11 3.63 7.06
C LYS A 63 0.02 2.64 7.48
N TYR A 64 -1.20 2.86 7.03
CA TYR A 64 -2.31 1.97 7.35
C TYR A 64 -2.11 0.60 6.73
N ILE A 65 -1.69 0.54 5.46
CA ILE A 65 -1.39 -0.72 4.79
C ILE A 65 -0.27 -1.46 5.55
N LEU A 66 0.81 -0.76 5.87
CA LEU A 66 1.94 -1.38 6.57
C LEU A 66 1.55 -1.84 7.99
N PHE A 67 0.65 -1.12 8.63
CA PHE A 67 0.09 -1.52 9.92
C PHE A 67 -0.65 -2.87 9.81
N ILE A 68 -1.52 -3.01 8.81
CA ILE A 68 -2.25 -4.26 8.60
C ILE A 68 -1.28 -5.40 8.26
N LEU A 69 -0.26 -5.14 7.44
CA LEU A 69 0.74 -6.16 7.10
C LEU A 69 1.53 -6.60 8.34
N ASN A 70 1.85 -5.68 9.24
CA ASN A 70 2.48 -6.01 10.52
C ASN A 70 1.57 -6.90 11.39
N TYR A 71 0.29 -6.61 11.39
CA TYR A 71 -0.68 -7.47 12.08
C TYR A 71 -0.65 -8.89 11.50
N PHE A 72 -0.60 -9.00 10.16
CA PHE A 72 -0.51 -10.31 9.50
C PHE A 72 0.79 -11.06 9.85
N ILE A 73 1.90 -10.34 10.00
CA ILE A 73 3.16 -10.93 10.47
C ILE A 73 2.99 -11.48 11.88
N SER A 74 2.38 -10.71 12.78
CA SER A 74 2.16 -11.11 14.18
C SER A 74 1.31 -12.35 14.28
N LYS A 75 0.41 -12.60 13.31
CA LYS A 75 -0.46 -13.78 13.25
C LYS A 75 0.13 -14.89 12.39
N LYS A 76 1.36 -14.72 11.90
CA LYS A 76 2.08 -15.70 11.06
C LYS A 76 1.37 -15.99 9.74
N ILE A 77 0.58 -15.04 9.25
CA ILE A 77 -0.14 -15.13 7.98
C ILE A 77 0.84 -14.88 6.83
N ILE A 78 1.73 -13.90 6.98
CA ILE A 78 2.79 -13.60 6.01
C ILE A 78 4.14 -13.57 6.73
N ASN A 79 5.23 -13.70 5.97
CA ASN A 79 6.56 -13.60 6.53
C ASN A 79 7.08 -12.15 6.41
N ASN A 80 8.19 -11.88 7.09
CA ASN A 80 8.79 -10.54 7.13
C ASN A 80 9.36 -10.11 5.77
N ASP A 81 9.75 -11.07 4.93
CA ASP A 81 10.34 -10.78 3.62
C ASP A 81 9.32 -10.10 2.69
N VAL A 82 8.08 -10.59 2.69
CA VAL A 82 6.99 -9.98 1.91
C VAL A 82 6.76 -8.53 2.37
N TYR A 83 6.71 -8.31 3.68
CA TYR A 83 6.55 -6.98 4.25
C TYR A 83 7.65 -6.03 3.80
N LYS A 84 8.90 -6.48 3.86
CA LYS A 84 10.05 -5.64 3.50
C LYS A 84 10.04 -5.22 2.03
N ILE A 85 9.62 -6.10 1.15
CA ILE A 85 9.50 -5.79 -0.28
C ILE A 85 8.45 -4.69 -0.49
N ILE A 86 7.27 -4.84 0.10
CA ILE A 86 6.19 -3.87 -0.05
C ILE A 86 6.57 -2.53 0.58
N GLU A 87 7.18 -2.57 1.76
CA GLU A 87 7.66 -1.36 2.44
C GLU A 87 8.66 -0.60 1.58
N LYS A 88 9.63 -1.31 1.01
CA LYS A 88 10.63 -0.70 0.14
C LYS A 88 9.98 -0.07 -1.09
N ASP A 89 9.04 -0.76 -1.71
CA ASP A 89 8.36 -0.26 -2.90
C ASP A 89 7.57 1.02 -2.59
N TYR A 90 6.93 1.11 -1.44
CA TYR A 90 6.25 2.34 -1.03
C TYR A 90 7.23 3.47 -0.72
N LYS A 91 8.38 3.16 -0.15
CA LYS A 91 9.43 4.19 0.04
C LYS A 91 9.93 4.72 -1.29
N ASP A 92 10.17 3.85 -2.25
CA ASP A 92 10.59 4.24 -3.59
C ASP A 92 9.53 5.12 -4.27
N LEU A 93 8.25 4.74 -4.12
CA LEU A 93 7.13 5.52 -4.64
C LEU A 93 7.10 6.92 -4.01
N TYR A 94 7.29 7.00 -2.70
CA TYR A 94 7.32 8.28 -2.00
C TYR A 94 8.41 9.21 -2.55
N TYR A 95 9.60 8.67 -2.81
CA TYR A 95 10.71 9.45 -3.37
C TYR A 95 10.44 9.92 -4.80
N ILE A 96 9.73 9.13 -5.60
CA ILE A 96 9.33 9.54 -6.94
C ILE A 96 8.39 10.75 -6.89
N ILE A 97 7.47 10.75 -5.94
CA ILE A 97 6.45 11.79 -5.79
C ILE A 97 7.02 13.04 -5.12
N ASN A 98 7.91 12.85 -4.16
CA ASN A 98 8.49 13.93 -3.36
C ASN A 98 10.02 13.80 -3.37
N PRO A 99 10.65 14.11 -4.50
CA PRO A 99 12.10 13.98 -4.66
C PRO A 99 12.88 14.97 -3.81
#